data_f6cdc0d2dfbde838891ca862f39c1bdf
#
_entry.id   f6cdc0d2dfbde838891ca862f39c1bdf
#
_cell.length_a   1.000
_cell.length_b   1.000
_cell.length_c   1.000
_cell.angle_alpha   90.00
_cell.angle_beta   90.00
_cell.angle_gamma   90.00
#
_symmetry.space_group_name_H-M   'P 1'
#
loop_
_entity.id
_entity.type
_entity.pdbx_description
1 polymer ?
#
loop_
_entity_poly.entity_id
_entity_poly.type
_entity_poly.pdbx_seq_one_letter_code
_entity_poly.pdbx_strand_id
1 'polypeptide(L)'
;MKQIGSLLTAGALALSLVTLPAGAAEAAPALEETAQAAAQAALTAGGAQSIQYALWQDGEIILTGHAGNYSRTENRALTDDILYGVGSVSKTYTAAAVLKLVDEGKVELDAPVTAYLPDFTMADGRYTDITVRMLLNHSSGLPGSTIANGFLLNDPDTLAADTLLEELSSQTLKADPGAFSVYCNDGFTLAEPVVEAVSGMDFDDYVRQAILEPAGLEDTWFPGEDFDQSLLAKTYYGADETRALPAETVGVHGTGGIYATASDLAAFGGAVFCEDGILSADAIAASMADEYARGIWPEDTEDVVSYGLGWDSVHWYPFAYSGIQAVTKGGDTILYHAGLVVIPEYDMAAAVLSSGGVSTYNEMAASQMLIAALAEQGVAVDQTPHTLP
;
A
#
# COMPACT_ATOMS: atom_id res chain seq x y z
N MET A 1 10.52 -36.93 26.33
CA MET A 1 10.63 -35.48 26.05
C MET A 1 11.57 -35.32 24.86
N LYS A 2 11.01 -35.17 23.66
CA LYS A 2 11.76 -34.89 22.41
C LYS A 2 11.57 -33.42 22.11
N GLN A 3 12.68 -32.69 22.11
CA GLN A 3 12.74 -31.30 21.67
C GLN A 3 12.44 -31.25 20.17
N ILE A 4 11.44 -30.48 19.77
CA ILE A 4 11.19 -30.10 18.38
C ILE A 4 11.83 -28.72 18.24
N GLY A 5 13.03 -28.68 17.69
CA GLY A 5 13.66 -27.44 17.25
C GLY A 5 13.04 -27.04 15.94
N SER A 6 12.32 -25.92 15.90
CA SER A 6 11.90 -25.29 14.65
C SER A 6 13.10 -24.50 14.11
N LEU A 7 13.68 -24.97 13.01
CA LEU A 7 14.58 -24.18 12.19
C LEU A 7 13.73 -23.23 11.34
N LEU A 8 13.70 -21.96 11.72
CA LEU A 8 13.37 -20.89 10.80
C LEU A 8 14.63 -20.65 9.94
N THR A 9 14.68 -21.27 8.77
CA THR A 9 15.64 -20.90 7.73
C THR A 9 15.11 -19.65 7.05
N ALA A 10 15.62 -18.48 7.43
CA ALA A 10 15.55 -17.28 6.62
C ALA A 10 16.28 -17.59 5.29
N GLY A 11 15.52 -17.83 4.26
CA GLY A 11 16.03 -17.97 2.90
C GLY A 11 16.41 -16.59 2.38
N ALA A 12 17.66 -16.17 2.54
CA ALA A 12 18.20 -15.09 1.75
C ALA A 12 18.23 -15.57 0.29
N LEU A 13 17.20 -15.19 -0.49
CA LEU A 13 17.25 -15.32 -1.94
C LEU A 13 18.21 -14.24 -2.44
N ALA A 14 19.46 -14.64 -2.68
CA ALA A 14 20.36 -13.86 -3.49
C ALA A 14 19.77 -13.82 -4.91
N LEU A 15 19.16 -12.68 -5.32
CA LEU A 15 19.01 -12.37 -6.73
C LEU A 15 20.46 -12.38 -7.28
N SER A 16 20.76 -13.36 -8.11
CA SER A 16 22.01 -13.36 -8.85
C SER A 16 22.00 -12.17 -9.80
N LEU A 17 22.58 -11.06 -9.35
CA LEU A 17 23.02 -10.00 -10.24
C LEU A 17 23.90 -10.65 -11.29
N VAL A 18 23.46 -10.64 -12.53
CA VAL A 18 24.30 -10.96 -13.66
C VAL A 18 25.40 -9.91 -13.68
N THR A 19 26.56 -10.23 -13.13
CA THR A 19 27.76 -9.41 -13.29
C THR A 19 28.17 -9.49 -14.73
N LEU A 20 27.83 -8.49 -15.54
CA LEU A 20 28.37 -8.30 -16.87
C LEU A 20 29.86 -7.92 -16.75
N PRO A 21 30.73 -8.47 -17.61
CA PRO A 21 32.13 -8.12 -17.61
C PRO A 21 32.29 -6.63 -17.98
N ALA A 22 33.20 -5.92 -17.28
CA ALA A 22 33.56 -4.54 -17.57
C ALA A 22 34.24 -4.46 -18.96
N GLY A 23 33.45 -4.14 -19.98
CA GLY A 23 33.95 -3.95 -21.34
C GLY A 23 32.83 -3.43 -22.25
N ALA A 24 32.91 -2.15 -22.59
CA ALA A 24 31.97 -1.32 -23.33
C ALA A 24 30.67 -1.03 -22.55
N ALA A 25 30.36 0.25 -22.35
CA ALA A 25 29.04 0.66 -21.82
C ALA A 25 27.97 0.19 -22.81
N GLU A 26 27.36 -0.96 -22.55
CA GLU A 26 26.13 -1.32 -23.20
C GLU A 26 25.10 -0.26 -22.76
N ALA A 27 24.34 0.29 -23.73
CA ALA A 27 23.24 1.17 -23.41
C ALA A 27 22.34 0.46 -22.38
N ALA A 28 21.89 1.19 -21.34
CA ALA A 28 20.93 0.65 -20.39
C ALA A 28 19.74 0.08 -21.18
N PRO A 29 19.19 -1.09 -20.79
CA PRO A 29 18.01 -1.62 -21.46
C PRO A 29 16.90 -0.58 -21.41
N ALA A 30 16.09 -0.50 -22.46
CA ALA A 30 14.97 0.42 -22.54
C ALA A 30 14.03 0.22 -21.33
N LEU A 31 13.39 1.29 -20.88
CA LEU A 31 12.45 1.25 -19.75
C LEU A 31 11.41 0.12 -19.89
N GLU A 32 10.80 -0.02 -21.06
CA GLU A 32 9.82 -1.07 -21.35
C GLU A 32 10.37 -2.49 -21.14
N GLU A 33 11.61 -2.74 -21.61
CA GLU A 33 12.27 -4.04 -21.47
C GLU A 33 12.57 -4.36 -20.01
N THR A 34 13.04 -3.35 -19.25
CA THR A 34 13.30 -3.47 -17.81
C THR A 34 12.00 -3.74 -17.04
N ALA A 35 10.94 -3.01 -17.34
CA ALA A 35 9.64 -3.15 -16.69
C ALA A 35 9.05 -4.55 -16.92
N GLN A 36 9.07 -5.02 -18.18
CA GLN A 36 8.58 -6.36 -18.53
C GLN A 36 9.41 -7.46 -17.84
N ALA A 37 10.73 -7.30 -17.77
CA ALA A 37 11.62 -8.24 -17.09
C ALA A 37 11.37 -8.27 -15.58
N ALA A 38 11.19 -7.12 -14.96
CA ALA A 38 10.89 -6.99 -13.53
C ALA A 38 9.52 -7.62 -13.18
N ALA A 39 8.49 -7.35 -13.98
CA ALA A 39 7.18 -7.96 -13.81
C ALA A 39 7.23 -9.49 -13.98
N GLN A 40 7.95 -9.99 -14.97
CA GLN A 40 8.13 -11.43 -15.17
C GLN A 40 8.92 -12.09 -14.03
N ALA A 41 9.90 -11.40 -13.47
CA ALA A 41 10.65 -11.87 -12.31
C ALA A 41 9.76 -11.94 -11.06
N ALA A 42 8.96 -10.91 -10.80
CA ALA A 42 8.01 -10.87 -9.70
C ALA A 42 6.92 -11.95 -9.84
N LEU A 43 6.38 -12.15 -11.04
CA LEU A 43 5.43 -13.22 -11.35
C LEU A 43 5.99 -14.60 -10.98
N THR A 44 7.25 -14.84 -11.37
CA THR A 44 7.89 -16.16 -11.19
C THR A 44 8.31 -16.37 -9.73
N ALA A 45 8.91 -15.36 -9.09
CA ALA A 45 9.39 -15.44 -7.72
C ALA A 45 8.22 -15.53 -6.73
N GLY A 46 7.16 -14.76 -6.94
CA GLY A 46 5.95 -14.76 -6.11
C GLY A 46 5.02 -15.95 -6.36
N GLY A 47 5.12 -16.57 -7.53
CA GLY A 47 4.15 -17.60 -7.96
C GLY A 47 2.78 -17.01 -8.30
N ALA A 48 2.74 -15.76 -8.74
CA ALA A 48 1.51 -15.08 -9.13
C ALA A 48 0.90 -15.67 -10.39
N GLN A 49 -0.42 -15.52 -10.54
CA GLN A 49 -1.15 -15.92 -11.75
C GLN A 49 -1.06 -14.85 -12.84
N SER A 50 -1.18 -13.59 -12.41
CA SER A 50 -1.10 -12.42 -13.28
C SER A 50 -0.49 -11.24 -12.54
N ILE A 51 0.17 -10.36 -13.31
CA ILE A 51 0.68 -9.07 -12.87
C ILE A 51 0.22 -8.02 -13.87
N GLN A 52 -0.15 -6.85 -13.35
CA GLN A 52 -0.34 -5.61 -14.09
C GLN A 52 0.58 -4.54 -13.48
N TYR A 53 1.15 -3.68 -14.29
CA TYR A 53 2.00 -2.60 -13.84
C TYR A 53 1.78 -1.32 -14.62
N ALA A 54 2.06 -0.19 -13.99
CA ALA A 54 2.06 1.12 -14.61
C ALA A 54 3.12 2.03 -13.98
N LEU A 55 3.58 2.98 -14.78
CA LEU A 55 4.46 4.07 -14.36
C LEU A 55 3.83 5.39 -14.79
N TRP A 56 3.64 6.26 -13.81
CA TRP A 56 3.20 7.64 -13.96
C TRP A 56 4.41 8.57 -13.84
N GLN A 57 4.44 9.60 -14.68
CA GLN A 57 5.46 10.64 -14.65
C GLN A 57 4.91 11.94 -15.21
N ASP A 58 5.19 13.07 -14.55
CA ASP A 58 4.86 14.41 -15.03
C ASP A 58 3.39 14.57 -15.49
N GLY A 59 2.42 14.05 -14.73
CA GLY A 59 0.99 14.17 -15.00
C GLY A 59 0.41 13.09 -15.91
N GLU A 60 1.20 12.14 -16.42
CA GLU A 60 0.75 11.15 -17.41
C GLU A 60 1.20 9.72 -17.06
N ILE A 61 0.40 8.73 -17.47
CA ILE A 61 0.85 7.33 -17.49
C ILE A 61 1.75 7.15 -18.71
N ILE A 62 3.04 6.95 -18.50
CA ILE A 62 4.03 6.79 -19.57
C ILE A 62 4.31 5.34 -19.95
N LEU A 63 3.93 4.40 -19.10
CA LEU A 63 4.13 2.98 -19.33
C LEU A 63 3.04 2.17 -18.64
N THR A 64 2.49 1.20 -19.36
CA THR A 64 1.65 0.12 -18.82
C THR A 64 2.09 -1.22 -19.35
N GLY A 65 1.75 -2.29 -18.64
CA GLY A 65 1.95 -3.63 -19.14
C GLY A 65 1.53 -4.71 -18.16
N HIS A 66 1.71 -5.95 -18.59
CA HIS A 66 1.27 -7.09 -17.80
C HIS A 66 2.11 -8.34 -18.07
N ALA A 67 2.11 -9.27 -17.12
CA ALA A 67 2.75 -10.56 -17.21
C ALA A 67 1.82 -11.66 -16.69
N GLY A 68 1.98 -12.89 -17.18
CA GLY A 68 1.15 -14.03 -16.78
C GLY A 68 -0.13 -14.13 -17.59
N ASN A 69 -1.19 -14.67 -16.99
CA ASN A 69 -2.43 -14.96 -17.67
C ASN A 69 -3.63 -14.55 -16.81
N TYR A 70 -4.69 -14.01 -17.45
CA TYR A 70 -5.94 -13.66 -16.78
C TYR A 70 -6.55 -14.88 -16.05
N SER A 71 -6.57 -16.03 -16.70
CA SER A 71 -7.18 -17.25 -16.18
C SER A 71 -6.38 -18.48 -16.58
N ARG A 72 -6.46 -19.56 -15.79
CA ARG A 72 -5.86 -20.86 -16.09
C ARG A 72 -6.68 -21.67 -17.10
N THR A 73 -7.92 -21.29 -17.33
CA THR A 73 -8.87 -22.05 -18.16
C THR A 73 -9.53 -21.24 -19.26
N GLU A 74 -9.62 -19.93 -19.09
CA GLU A 74 -10.21 -19.01 -20.07
C GLU A 74 -9.12 -18.44 -20.97
N ASN A 75 -9.33 -18.46 -22.27
CA ASN A 75 -8.44 -17.82 -23.23
C ASN A 75 -8.80 -16.33 -23.39
N ARG A 76 -8.65 -15.58 -22.28
CA ARG A 76 -8.81 -14.12 -22.23
C ARG A 76 -7.44 -13.47 -22.02
N ALA A 77 -7.13 -12.47 -22.82
CA ALA A 77 -5.92 -11.69 -22.62
C ALA A 77 -6.02 -10.84 -21.33
N LEU A 78 -4.88 -10.57 -20.70
CA LEU A 78 -4.78 -9.48 -19.73
C LEU A 78 -4.84 -8.16 -20.50
N THR A 79 -5.54 -7.19 -19.92
CA THR A 79 -5.72 -5.84 -20.46
C THR A 79 -5.56 -4.83 -19.33
N ASP A 80 -5.38 -3.56 -19.65
CA ASP A 80 -5.09 -2.53 -18.66
C ASP A 80 -6.32 -2.17 -17.78
N ASP A 81 -7.51 -2.67 -18.14
CA ASP A 81 -8.78 -2.52 -17.40
C ASP A 81 -9.01 -3.62 -16.33
N ILE A 82 -8.10 -4.57 -16.18
CA ILE A 82 -8.21 -5.60 -15.15
C ILE A 82 -7.98 -4.99 -13.77
N LEU A 83 -8.91 -5.30 -12.86
CA LEU A 83 -8.91 -4.81 -11.49
C LEU A 83 -8.28 -5.82 -10.53
N TYR A 84 -7.58 -5.29 -9.54
CA TYR A 84 -6.99 -6.06 -8.45
C TYR A 84 -7.33 -5.42 -7.11
N GLY A 85 -7.49 -6.20 -6.05
CA GLY A 85 -7.51 -5.68 -4.70
C GLY A 85 -6.13 -5.11 -4.34
N VAL A 86 -6.09 -3.84 -3.91
CA VAL A 86 -4.82 -3.19 -3.56
C VAL A 86 -4.39 -3.46 -2.12
N GLY A 87 -5.24 -4.14 -1.34
CA GLY A 87 -4.93 -4.47 0.05
C GLY A 87 -4.54 -3.23 0.86
N SER A 88 -3.52 -3.36 1.68
CA SER A 88 -3.08 -2.28 2.57
C SER A 88 -2.58 -1.02 1.86
N VAL A 89 -2.45 -0.98 0.53
CA VAL A 89 -2.24 0.30 -0.18
C VAL A 89 -3.47 1.22 0.01
N SER A 90 -4.66 0.68 0.28
CA SER A 90 -5.85 1.46 0.68
C SER A 90 -5.58 2.45 1.82
N LYS A 91 -4.63 2.16 2.69
CA LYS A 91 -4.22 3.06 3.79
C LYS A 91 -3.69 4.40 3.31
N THR A 92 -3.06 4.45 2.14
CA THR A 92 -2.59 5.72 1.57
C THR A 92 -3.75 6.60 1.12
N TYR A 93 -4.85 6.00 0.64
CA TYR A 93 -6.09 6.74 0.34
C TYR A 93 -6.73 7.29 1.61
N THR A 94 -6.76 6.51 2.69
CA THR A 94 -7.25 6.98 4.00
C THR A 94 -6.38 8.11 4.55
N ALA A 95 -5.05 7.99 4.46
CA ALA A 95 -4.14 9.05 4.84
C ALA A 95 -4.37 10.32 4.02
N ALA A 96 -4.53 10.19 2.68
CA ALA A 96 -4.86 11.32 1.81
C ALA A 96 -6.20 11.98 2.19
N ALA A 97 -7.24 11.19 2.49
CA ALA A 97 -8.54 11.70 2.93
C ALA A 97 -8.43 12.50 4.24
N VAL A 98 -7.72 11.97 5.24
CA VAL A 98 -7.49 12.68 6.50
C VAL A 98 -6.67 13.95 6.27
N LEU A 99 -5.58 13.88 5.49
CA LEU A 99 -4.74 15.03 5.17
C LEU A 99 -5.49 16.11 4.39
N LYS A 100 -6.42 15.73 3.54
CA LYS A 100 -7.33 16.68 2.87
C LYS A 100 -8.18 17.45 3.88
N LEU A 101 -8.71 16.76 4.89
CA LEU A 101 -9.44 17.42 5.98
C LEU A 101 -8.54 18.29 6.86
N VAL A 102 -7.24 17.94 6.97
CA VAL A 102 -6.24 18.80 7.64
C VAL A 102 -6.00 20.07 6.84
N ASP A 103 -5.81 19.98 5.53
CA ASP A 103 -5.68 21.14 4.64
C ASP A 103 -6.88 22.08 4.70
N GLU A 104 -8.07 21.52 4.89
CA GLU A 104 -9.32 22.28 5.06
C GLU A 104 -9.47 22.87 6.48
N GLY A 105 -8.53 22.59 7.39
CA GLY A 105 -8.58 23.05 8.79
C GLY A 105 -9.68 22.38 9.62
N LYS A 106 -10.20 21.25 9.17
CA LYS A 106 -11.26 20.49 9.84
C LYS A 106 -10.74 19.41 10.79
N VAL A 107 -9.52 18.92 10.53
CA VAL A 107 -8.82 17.93 11.36
C VAL A 107 -7.46 18.49 11.77
N GLU A 108 -7.09 18.27 13.02
CA GLU A 108 -5.73 18.49 13.54
C GLU A 108 -5.11 17.12 13.81
N LEU A 109 -3.96 16.83 13.20
CA LEU A 109 -3.30 15.52 13.34
C LEU A 109 -3.01 15.15 14.79
N ASP A 110 -2.66 16.12 15.62
CA ASP A 110 -2.29 15.90 17.02
C ASP A 110 -3.48 16.06 18.01
N ALA A 111 -4.69 16.28 17.49
CA ALA A 111 -5.89 16.23 18.32
C ALA A 111 -6.25 14.77 18.67
N PRO A 112 -6.81 14.53 19.87
CA PRO A 112 -7.28 13.21 20.24
C PRO A 112 -8.43 12.75 19.36
N VAL A 113 -8.47 11.47 19.02
CA VAL A 113 -9.55 10.87 18.20
C VAL A 113 -10.93 11.13 18.81
N THR A 114 -11.02 11.16 20.14
CA THR A 114 -12.27 11.47 20.87
C THR A 114 -12.82 12.88 20.63
N ALA A 115 -12.02 13.80 20.08
CA ALA A 115 -12.50 15.11 19.66
C ALA A 115 -13.45 15.01 18.43
N TYR A 116 -13.25 14.01 17.59
CA TYR A 116 -14.02 13.75 16.38
C TYR A 116 -15.03 12.62 16.56
N LEU A 117 -14.69 11.62 17.40
CA LEU A 117 -15.54 10.48 17.73
C LEU A 117 -15.83 10.45 19.24
N PRO A 118 -16.79 11.27 19.72
CA PRO A 118 -17.07 11.38 21.17
C PRO A 118 -17.63 10.08 21.77
N ASP A 119 -18.19 9.19 20.97
CA ASP A 119 -18.73 7.90 21.41
C ASP A 119 -17.66 6.77 21.37
N PHE A 120 -16.46 7.03 20.87
CA PHE A 120 -15.35 6.09 20.92
C PHE A 120 -14.89 5.85 22.33
N THR A 121 -14.93 4.61 22.78
CA THR A 121 -14.50 4.17 24.12
C THR A 121 -13.76 2.85 24.08
N MET A 122 -12.89 2.64 25.06
CA MET A 122 -12.21 1.35 25.30
C MET A 122 -12.28 0.99 26.80
N ALA A 123 -12.04 -0.26 27.12
CA ALA A 123 -11.91 -0.68 28.53
C ALA A 123 -10.67 -0.07 29.23
N ASP A 124 -9.73 0.42 28.49
CA ASP A 124 -8.47 1.03 28.95
C ASP A 124 -8.53 2.57 28.75
N GLY A 125 -8.55 3.31 29.85
CA GLY A 125 -8.70 4.78 29.82
C GLY A 125 -7.63 5.55 29.04
N ARG A 126 -6.50 4.93 28.67
CA ARG A 126 -5.45 5.57 27.85
C ARG A 126 -5.90 5.85 26.40
N TYR A 127 -7.02 5.29 25.96
CA TYR A 127 -7.54 5.55 24.61
C TYR A 127 -7.80 7.05 24.35
N THR A 128 -8.02 7.85 25.40
CA THR A 128 -8.23 9.29 25.27
C THR A 128 -6.99 10.06 24.81
N ASP A 129 -5.81 9.43 24.87
CA ASP A 129 -4.54 10.02 24.45
C ASP A 129 -4.17 9.64 23.00
N ILE A 130 -4.97 8.81 22.34
CA ILE A 130 -4.75 8.45 20.93
C ILE A 130 -5.07 9.65 20.06
N THR A 131 -4.11 10.12 19.28
CA THR A 131 -4.30 11.19 18.30
C THR A 131 -4.58 10.64 16.90
N VAL A 132 -5.10 11.49 16.01
CA VAL A 132 -5.31 11.13 14.59
C VAL A 132 -3.98 10.72 13.93
N ARG A 133 -2.89 11.43 14.20
CA ARG A 133 -1.54 11.08 13.73
C ARG A 133 -1.17 9.64 14.11
N MET A 134 -1.44 9.23 15.34
CA MET A 134 -1.10 7.89 15.83
C MET A 134 -1.89 6.77 15.15
N LEU A 135 -3.04 7.07 14.57
CA LEU A 135 -3.77 6.11 13.72
C LEU A 135 -3.01 5.83 12.43
N LEU A 136 -2.44 6.89 11.81
CA LEU A 136 -1.85 6.84 10.47
C LEU A 136 -0.38 6.40 10.46
N ASN A 137 0.34 6.55 11.59
CA ASN A 137 1.76 6.18 11.71
C ASN A 137 1.98 4.89 12.53
N HIS A 138 0.93 4.13 12.79
CA HIS A 138 0.97 2.86 13.51
C HIS A 138 1.42 2.93 14.99
N SER A 139 1.33 4.10 15.64
CA SER A 139 1.75 4.26 17.04
C SER A 139 0.61 4.39 18.06
N SER A 140 -0.64 4.13 17.65
CA SER A 140 -1.83 4.27 18.50
C SER A 140 -1.86 3.36 19.73
N GLY A 141 -1.14 2.24 19.72
CA GLY A 141 -1.22 1.21 20.76
C GLY A 141 -2.47 0.34 20.68
N LEU A 142 -3.34 0.50 19.68
CA LEU A 142 -4.53 -0.33 19.44
C LEU A 142 -4.14 -1.81 19.24
N PRO A 143 -5.07 -2.77 19.45
CA PRO A 143 -4.80 -4.21 19.35
C PRO A 143 -4.16 -4.68 18.05
N GLY A 144 -4.57 -4.13 16.91
CA GLY A 144 -3.92 -4.35 15.62
C GLY A 144 -4.85 -4.74 14.49
N SER A 145 -5.60 -5.83 14.62
CA SER A 145 -6.52 -6.33 13.60
C SER A 145 -7.77 -6.91 14.27
N THR A 146 -8.59 -6.03 14.81
CA THR A 146 -9.88 -6.33 15.42
C THR A 146 -10.97 -6.29 14.34
N ILE A 147 -10.86 -7.15 13.33
CA ILE A 147 -11.75 -7.19 12.17
C ILE A 147 -12.36 -8.59 12.01
N ALA A 148 -13.48 -8.82 12.66
CA ALA A 148 -14.27 -10.02 12.41
C ALA A 148 -14.90 -9.92 11.01
N ASN A 149 -14.85 -11.00 10.23
CA ASN A 149 -15.39 -11.06 8.86
C ASN A 149 -14.84 -9.99 7.89
N GLY A 150 -13.60 -9.51 8.13
CA GLY A 150 -12.97 -8.52 7.27
C GLY A 150 -12.58 -9.03 5.88
N PHE A 151 -12.54 -10.37 5.68
CA PHE A 151 -12.21 -11.01 4.40
C PHE A 151 -13.31 -12.00 4.02
N LEU A 152 -14.02 -11.71 2.96
CA LEU A 152 -15.16 -12.49 2.47
C LEU A 152 -14.92 -12.93 1.03
N LEU A 153 -15.58 -14.00 0.61
CA LEU A 153 -15.55 -14.47 -0.77
C LEU A 153 -16.98 -14.42 -1.33
N ASN A 154 -17.16 -13.68 -2.43
CA ASN A 154 -18.45 -13.48 -3.10
C ASN A 154 -19.56 -13.00 -2.15
N ASP A 155 -19.17 -12.16 -1.22
CA ASP A 155 -20.05 -11.53 -0.22
C ASP A 155 -19.61 -10.06 -0.07
N PRO A 156 -20.45 -9.09 -0.47
CA PRO A 156 -20.13 -7.67 -0.37
C PRO A 156 -20.45 -7.08 1.03
N ASP A 157 -20.69 -7.92 2.04
CA ASP A 157 -20.94 -7.46 3.40
C ASP A 157 -19.73 -6.71 3.94
N THR A 158 -19.92 -5.45 4.26
CA THR A 158 -18.86 -4.50 4.69
C THR A 158 -19.01 -4.08 6.15
N LEU A 159 -19.78 -4.78 6.94
CA LEU A 159 -20.07 -4.46 8.35
C LEU A 159 -18.85 -4.52 9.28
N ALA A 160 -17.69 -4.99 8.80
CA ALA A 160 -16.49 -5.12 9.62
C ALA A 160 -15.98 -3.76 10.14
N ALA A 161 -16.07 -2.69 9.34
CA ALA A 161 -15.72 -1.33 9.78
C ALA A 161 -16.74 -0.79 10.78
N ASP A 162 -18.04 -0.98 10.51
CA ASP A 162 -19.15 -0.49 11.34
C ASP A 162 -19.14 -1.09 12.76
N THR A 163 -18.69 -2.35 12.90
CA THR A 163 -18.64 -3.04 14.20
C THR A 163 -17.39 -2.74 15.01
N LEU A 164 -16.38 -2.09 14.43
CA LEU A 164 -15.08 -1.86 15.09
C LEU A 164 -15.22 -1.09 16.41
N LEU A 165 -16.00 -0.02 16.45
CA LEU A 165 -16.19 0.79 17.66
C LEU A 165 -16.78 -0.04 18.81
N GLU A 166 -17.76 -0.91 18.51
CA GLU A 166 -18.36 -1.81 19.50
C GLU A 166 -17.32 -2.82 20.00
N GLU A 167 -16.56 -3.42 19.09
CA GLU A 167 -15.53 -4.41 19.44
C GLU A 167 -14.41 -3.79 20.28
N LEU A 168 -13.90 -2.60 19.92
CA LEU A 168 -12.86 -1.91 20.68
C LEU A 168 -13.31 -1.50 22.09
N SER A 169 -14.61 -1.27 22.31
CA SER A 169 -15.14 -0.84 23.61
C SER A 169 -14.78 -1.77 24.77
N SER A 170 -14.61 -3.05 24.48
CA SER A 170 -14.25 -4.09 25.47
C SER A 170 -12.74 -4.38 25.55
N GLN A 171 -11.92 -3.77 24.69
CA GLN A 171 -10.50 -4.08 24.56
C GLN A 171 -9.61 -3.09 25.31
N THR A 172 -8.35 -3.48 25.46
CA THR A 172 -7.29 -2.69 26.09
C THR A 172 -6.17 -2.43 25.08
N LEU A 173 -5.44 -1.34 25.27
CA LEU A 173 -4.27 -1.02 24.45
C LEU A 173 -3.13 -2.01 24.72
N LYS A 174 -2.41 -2.39 23.66
CA LYS A 174 -1.20 -3.22 23.74
C LYS A 174 0.03 -2.43 24.24
N ALA A 175 0.02 -1.12 24.11
CA ALA A 175 1.07 -0.20 24.54
C ALA A 175 0.48 1.18 24.86
N ASP A 176 1.25 2.07 25.50
CA ASP A 176 0.87 3.47 25.63
C ASP A 176 0.84 4.14 24.24
N PRO A 177 -0.16 5.00 23.95
CA PRO A 177 -0.20 5.77 22.70
C PRO A 177 1.12 6.51 22.46
N GLY A 178 1.66 6.40 21.24
CA GLY A 178 2.92 7.01 20.85
C GLY A 178 4.19 6.29 21.35
N ALA A 179 4.08 5.20 22.14
CA ALA A 179 5.26 4.55 22.70
C ALA A 179 6.01 3.68 21.70
N PHE A 180 5.31 3.06 20.77
CA PHE A 180 5.87 2.15 19.77
C PHE A 180 5.13 2.27 18.45
N SER A 181 5.87 2.19 17.35
CA SER A 181 5.31 2.00 16.02
C SER A 181 5.20 0.50 15.72
N VAL A 182 3.99 -0.02 15.71
CA VAL A 182 3.69 -1.43 15.42
C VAL A 182 2.50 -1.48 14.47
N TYR A 183 2.70 -2.04 13.28
CA TYR A 183 1.68 -2.08 12.22
C TYR A 183 0.28 -2.39 12.79
N CYS A 184 -0.68 -1.54 12.44
CA CYS A 184 -1.99 -1.54 13.09
C CYS A 184 -3.11 -1.24 12.07
N ASN A 185 -3.87 -2.27 11.71
CA ASN A 185 -5.04 -2.12 10.84
C ASN A 185 -6.16 -1.34 11.54
N ASP A 186 -6.39 -1.60 12.83
CA ASP A 186 -7.44 -0.93 13.60
C ASP A 186 -7.32 0.59 13.58
N GLY A 187 -6.09 1.12 13.46
CA GLY A 187 -5.87 2.57 13.34
C GLY A 187 -6.51 3.13 12.08
N PHE A 188 -6.30 2.49 10.94
CA PHE A 188 -6.86 2.95 9.66
C PHE A 188 -8.35 2.68 9.56
N THR A 189 -8.84 1.55 10.09
CA THR A 189 -10.28 1.30 10.19
C THR A 189 -10.95 2.33 11.10
N LEU A 190 -10.30 2.78 12.19
CA LEU A 190 -10.82 3.84 13.05
C LEU A 190 -10.72 5.24 12.41
N ALA A 191 -9.82 5.44 11.45
CA ALA A 191 -9.73 6.69 10.70
C ALA A 191 -10.91 6.88 9.72
N GLU A 192 -11.54 5.81 9.22
CA GLU A 192 -12.73 5.88 8.37
C GLU A 192 -13.86 6.69 9.06
N PRO A 193 -14.37 6.31 10.26
CA PRO A 193 -15.40 7.09 10.94
C PRO A 193 -14.93 8.50 11.36
N VAL A 194 -13.63 8.77 11.51
CA VAL A 194 -13.16 10.15 11.70
C VAL A 194 -13.40 10.97 10.43
N VAL A 195 -13.10 10.42 9.26
CA VAL A 195 -13.39 11.08 7.98
C VAL A 195 -14.89 11.32 7.85
N GLU A 196 -15.74 10.34 8.15
CA GLU A 196 -17.20 10.45 8.06
C GLU A 196 -17.77 11.49 9.01
N ALA A 197 -17.35 11.46 10.28
CA ALA A 197 -17.84 12.41 11.30
C ALA A 197 -17.47 13.86 10.95
N VAL A 198 -16.33 14.09 10.33
CA VAL A 198 -15.83 15.43 10.00
C VAL A 198 -16.35 15.93 8.66
N SER A 199 -16.42 15.06 7.66
CA SER A 199 -16.93 15.41 6.32
C SER A 199 -18.45 15.47 6.25
N GLY A 200 -19.13 14.66 7.06
CA GLY A 200 -20.57 14.43 6.99
C GLY A 200 -20.99 13.56 5.80
N MET A 201 -20.08 12.81 5.24
CA MET A 201 -20.27 11.89 4.10
C MET A 201 -19.81 10.49 4.50
N ASP A 202 -20.31 9.47 3.82
CA ASP A 202 -19.75 8.12 3.92
C ASP A 202 -18.28 8.15 3.45
N PHE A 203 -17.44 7.28 4.01
CA PHE A 203 -16.01 7.28 3.73
C PHE A 203 -15.69 7.15 2.22
N ASP A 204 -16.34 6.19 1.55
CA ASP A 204 -16.14 5.94 0.12
C ASP A 204 -16.52 7.16 -0.72
N ASP A 205 -17.68 7.77 -0.42
CA ASP A 205 -18.17 8.97 -1.10
C ASP A 205 -17.22 10.15 -0.91
N TYR A 206 -16.67 10.31 0.30
CA TYR A 206 -15.71 11.38 0.56
C TYR A 206 -14.39 11.15 -0.21
N VAL A 207 -13.83 9.94 -0.17
CA VAL A 207 -12.60 9.62 -0.92
C VAL A 207 -12.83 9.82 -2.42
N ARG A 208 -13.96 9.37 -2.94
CA ARG A 208 -14.31 9.57 -4.36
C ARG A 208 -14.34 11.04 -4.73
N GLN A 209 -15.09 11.85 -3.99
CA GLN A 209 -15.27 13.28 -4.30
C GLN A 209 -14.00 14.10 -4.08
N ALA A 210 -13.25 13.82 -3.00
CA ALA A 210 -12.13 14.66 -2.58
C ALA A 210 -10.79 14.25 -3.21
N ILE A 211 -10.65 12.99 -3.63
CA ILE A 211 -9.39 12.41 -4.09
C ILE A 211 -9.53 11.82 -5.51
N LEU A 212 -10.46 10.85 -5.72
CA LEU A 212 -10.49 10.10 -6.98
C LEU A 212 -10.93 10.95 -8.16
N GLU A 213 -12.03 11.68 -8.03
CA GLU A 213 -12.54 12.56 -9.11
C GLU A 213 -11.56 13.66 -9.48
N PRO A 214 -10.95 14.42 -8.52
CA PRO A 214 -9.93 15.41 -8.85
C PRO A 214 -8.68 14.84 -9.51
N ALA A 215 -8.31 13.59 -9.17
CA ALA A 215 -7.17 12.88 -9.77
C ALA A 215 -7.52 12.19 -11.11
N GLY A 216 -8.79 12.18 -11.52
CA GLY A 216 -9.24 11.51 -12.74
C GLY A 216 -9.18 9.99 -12.68
N LEU A 217 -9.32 9.40 -11.48
CA LEU A 217 -9.24 7.95 -11.25
C LEU A 217 -10.62 7.32 -11.42
N GLU A 218 -10.89 6.76 -12.60
CA GLU A 218 -12.19 6.21 -12.97
C GLU A 218 -12.27 4.68 -12.74
N ASP A 219 -11.12 4.01 -12.63
CA ASP A 219 -10.99 2.56 -12.45
C ASP A 219 -10.55 2.17 -11.02
N THR A 220 -10.97 2.97 -10.04
CA THR A 220 -10.78 2.72 -8.60
C THR A 220 -12.14 2.57 -7.93
N TRP A 221 -12.34 1.44 -7.24
CA TRP A 221 -13.64 1.00 -6.73
C TRP A 221 -13.58 0.54 -5.28
N PHE A 222 -14.68 0.74 -4.56
CA PHE A 222 -14.87 0.21 -3.22
C PHE A 222 -15.74 -1.05 -3.24
N PRO A 223 -15.62 -1.95 -2.24
CA PRO A 223 -16.54 -3.08 -2.09
C PRO A 223 -17.99 -2.61 -1.96
N GLY A 224 -18.89 -3.30 -2.67
CA GLY A 224 -20.31 -2.93 -2.67
C GLY A 224 -20.73 -1.94 -3.75
N GLU A 225 -19.81 -1.25 -4.40
CA GLU A 225 -20.14 -0.43 -5.57
C GLU A 225 -20.53 -1.28 -6.79
N ASP A 226 -21.30 -0.68 -7.69
CA ASP A 226 -21.76 -1.33 -8.93
C ASP A 226 -20.72 -1.17 -10.06
N PHE A 227 -19.80 -2.11 -10.14
CA PHE A 227 -18.81 -2.20 -11.22
C PHE A 227 -18.80 -3.59 -11.84
N ASP A 228 -18.22 -3.73 -13.04
CA ASP A 228 -18.12 -5.02 -13.72
C ASP A 228 -17.11 -5.95 -13.01
N GLN A 229 -17.62 -6.80 -12.13
CA GLN A 229 -16.80 -7.79 -11.40
C GLN A 229 -16.10 -8.82 -12.32
N SER A 230 -16.46 -8.89 -13.62
CA SER A 230 -15.72 -9.71 -14.57
C SER A 230 -14.33 -9.12 -14.90
N LEU A 231 -14.09 -7.88 -14.53
CA LEU A 231 -12.77 -7.24 -14.62
C LEU A 231 -11.83 -7.63 -13.47
N LEU A 232 -12.33 -8.20 -12.38
CA LEU A 232 -11.45 -8.68 -11.31
C LEU A 232 -10.55 -9.81 -11.79
N ALA A 233 -9.24 -9.67 -11.56
CA ALA A 233 -8.25 -10.68 -11.87
C ALA A 233 -8.59 -12.00 -11.20
N LYS A 234 -8.43 -13.11 -11.92
CA LYS A 234 -8.74 -14.46 -11.38
C LYS A 234 -7.68 -14.89 -10.37
N THR A 235 -8.14 -15.43 -9.26
CA THR A 235 -7.32 -15.93 -8.17
C THR A 235 -7.51 -17.43 -7.96
N TYR A 236 -6.52 -18.12 -7.43
CA TYR A 236 -6.51 -19.56 -7.25
C TYR A 236 -5.88 -19.97 -5.93
N TYR A 237 -6.40 -21.03 -5.34
CA TYR A 237 -5.81 -21.63 -4.16
C TYR A 237 -4.87 -22.78 -4.56
N GLY A 238 -3.58 -22.49 -4.53
CA GLY A 238 -2.55 -23.48 -4.91
C GLY A 238 -2.21 -23.52 -6.41
N ALA A 239 -1.02 -24.04 -6.71
CA ALA A 239 -0.43 -24.00 -8.05
C ALA A 239 -1.18 -24.87 -9.08
N ASP A 240 -1.75 -26.00 -8.65
CA ASP A 240 -2.37 -26.98 -9.54
C ASP A 240 -3.90 -26.82 -9.67
N GLU A 241 -4.51 -25.88 -8.91
CA GLU A 241 -5.96 -25.66 -8.96
C GLU A 241 -6.32 -24.90 -10.26
N THR A 242 -7.31 -25.40 -10.98
CA THR A 242 -7.80 -24.78 -12.21
C THR A 242 -9.11 -24.01 -12.03
N ARG A 243 -9.79 -24.24 -10.91
CA ARG A 243 -11.01 -23.52 -10.57
C ARG A 243 -10.65 -22.21 -9.88
N ALA A 244 -10.99 -21.09 -10.50
CA ALA A 244 -10.85 -19.79 -9.91
C ALA A 244 -11.69 -19.68 -8.61
N LEU A 245 -11.15 -18.96 -7.62
CA LEU A 245 -11.89 -18.61 -6.43
C LEU A 245 -12.94 -17.53 -6.75
N PRO A 246 -14.00 -17.40 -5.95
CA PRO A 246 -14.90 -16.25 -6.01
C PRO A 246 -14.16 -14.93 -5.75
N ALA A 247 -14.77 -13.81 -6.12
CA ALA A 247 -14.23 -12.49 -5.84
C ALA A 247 -14.01 -12.32 -4.32
N GLU A 248 -12.86 -11.82 -3.95
CA GLU A 248 -12.53 -11.46 -2.57
C GLU A 248 -13.07 -10.07 -2.28
N THR A 249 -13.71 -9.90 -1.13
CA THR A 249 -14.14 -8.61 -0.57
C THR A 249 -13.42 -8.38 0.75
N VAL A 250 -12.83 -7.21 0.92
CA VAL A 250 -12.25 -6.79 2.20
C VAL A 250 -13.14 -5.70 2.78
N GLY A 251 -13.89 -6.05 3.84
CA GLY A 251 -14.94 -5.22 4.42
C GLY A 251 -14.45 -4.10 5.35
N VAL A 252 -13.19 -3.71 5.25
CA VAL A 252 -12.57 -2.54 5.90
C VAL A 252 -11.92 -1.71 4.79
N HIS A 253 -12.68 -0.77 4.23
CA HIS A 253 -12.38 -0.12 2.96
C HIS A 253 -11.09 0.67 3.02
N GLY A 254 -10.96 1.60 3.95
CA GLY A 254 -9.78 2.44 4.11
C GLY A 254 -8.55 1.71 4.64
N THR A 255 -8.72 0.49 5.14
CA THR A 255 -7.61 -0.34 5.61
C THR A 255 -7.08 -1.28 4.52
N GLY A 256 -7.96 -1.78 3.63
CA GLY A 256 -7.54 -2.80 2.68
C GLY A 256 -8.54 -3.17 1.58
N GLY A 257 -9.69 -2.46 1.43
CA GLY A 257 -10.79 -2.91 0.59
C GLY A 257 -10.81 -2.41 -0.84
N ILE A 258 -9.97 -1.47 -1.22
CA ILE A 258 -10.00 -0.84 -2.53
C ILE A 258 -9.57 -1.81 -3.64
N TYR A 259 -10.25 -1.74 -4.79
CA TYR A 259 -9.84 -2.34 -6.05
C TYR A 259 -9.37 -1.24 -7.00
N ALA A 260 -8.32 -1.50 -7.77
CA ALA A 260 -7.84 -0.55 -8.77
C ALA A 260 -7.17 -1.27 -9.95
N THR A 261 -7.00 -0.54 -11.06
CA THR A 261 -6.01 -0.87 -12.09
C THR A 261 -4.63 -0.37 -11.67
N ALA A 262 -3.57 -0.89 -12.29
CA ALA A 262 -2.22 -0.40 -12.04
C ALA A 262 -2.06 1.07 -12.50
N SER A 263 -2.75 1.46 -13.56
CA SER A 263 -2.75 2.85 -14.07
C SER A 263 -3.33 3.80 -13.05
N ASP A 264 -4.52 3.50 -12.52
CA ASP A 264 -5.14 4.34 -11.50
C ASP A 264 -4.29 4.41 -10.21
N LEU A 265 -3.71 3.27 -9.80
CA LEU A 265 -2.88 3.26 -8.60
C LEU A 265 -1.58 4.06 -8.78
N ALA A 266 -0.93 3.99 -9.94
CA ALA A 266 0.24 4.81 -10.25
C ALA A 266 -0.14 6.30 -10.35
N ALA A 267 -1.25 6.62 -11.03
CA ALA A 267 -1.77 7.98 -11.13
C ALA A 267 -2.19 8.55 -9.76
N PHE A 268 -2.77 7.72 -8.87
CA PHE A 268 -3.03 8.11 -7.49
C PHE A 268 -1.73 8.52 -6.77
N GLY A 269 -0.68 7.68 -6.85
CA GLY A 269 0.61 7.99 -6.25
C GLY A 269 1.19 9.31 -6.76
N GLY A 270 1.12 9.55 -8.07
CA GLY A 270 1.62 10.77 -8.71
C GLY A 270 0.77 12.00 -8.43
N ALA A 271 -0.50 11.99 -8.83
CA ALA A 271 -1.38 13.17 -8.75
C ALA A 271 -1.66 13.63 -7.31
N VAL A 272 -1.60 12.71 -6.32
CA VAL A 272 -1.90 13.06 -4.93
C VAL A 272 -0.65 13.43 -4.15
N PHE A 273 0.51 12.82 -4.45
CA PHE A 273 1.71 12.93 -3.62
C PHE A 273 2.94 13.54 -4.32
N CYS A 274 2.90 13.77 -5.64
CA CYS A 274 3.96 14.48 -6.35
C CYS A 274 3.55 15.91 -6.71
N GLU A 275 2.28 16.14 -7.01
CA GLU A 275 1.79 17.43 -7.49
C GLU A 275 1.02 18.20 -6.41
N ASP A 276 1.20 19.52 -6.36
CA ASP A 276 0.34 20.40 -5.59
C ASP A 276 -1.04 20.49 -6.26
N GLY A 277 -2.10 20.31 -5.48
CA GLY A 277 -3.46 20.47 -6.01
C GLY A 277 -4.52 19.71 -5.23
N ILE A 278 -4.40 18.40 -5.10
CA ILE A 278 -5.31 17.59 -4.29
C ILE A 278 -4.95 17.77 -2.82
N LEU A 279 -3.69 17.54 -2.47
CA LEU A 279 -3.11 17.89 -1.16
C LEU A 279 -2.20 19.11 -1.31
N SER A 280 -2.04 19.87 -0.24
CA SER A 280 -1.05 20.93 -0.18
C SER A 280 0.37 20.35 -0.05
N ALA A 281 1.38 21.14 -0.43
CA ALA A 281 2.79 20.76 -0.22
C ALA A 281 3.10 20.43 1.25
N ASP A 282 2.48 21.14 2.20
CA ASP A 282 2.65 20.88 3.64
C ASP A 282 2.04 19.51 4.05
N ALA A 283 0.88 19.14 3.50
CA ALA A 283 0.25 17.85 3.75
C ALA A 283 1.04 16.69 3.12
N ILE A 284 1.54 16.88 1.90
CA ILE A 284 2.44 15.91 1.23
C ILE A 284 3.69 15.69 2.07
N ALA A 285 4.36 16.79 2.46
CA ALA A 285 5.56 16.73 3.30
C ALA A 285 5.29 16.05 4.66
N ALA A 286 4.14 16.33 5.27
CA ALA A 286 3.73 15.67 6.51
C ALA A 286 3.51 14.18 6.33
N SER A 287 2.94 13.74 5.20
CA SER A 287 2.70 12.32 4.95
C SER A 287 4.01 11.53 4.80
N MET A 288 5.05 12.16 4.28
CA MET A 288 6.35 11.55 3.94
C MET A 288 7.44 11.86 4.98
N ALA A 289 7.10 12.52 6.08
CA ALA A 289 7.99 12.66 7.22
C ALA A 289 8.22 11.30 7.89
N ASP A 290 9.42 11.09 8.44
CA ASP A 290 9.68 9.92 9.26
C ASP A 290 8.92 10.03 10.58
N GLU A 291 7.89 9.22 10.72
CA GLU A 291 6.97 9.15 11.86
C GLU A 291 7.26 7.94 12.76
N TYR A 292 8.34 7.21 12.49
CA TYR A 292 8.67 6.01 13.27
C TYR A 292 9.10 6.39 14.68
N ALA A 293 8.26 6.08 15.66
CA ALA A 293 8.52 6.44 17.04
C ALA A 293 9.60 5.54 17.65
N ARG A 294 9.40 4.21 17.59
CA ARG A 294 10.27 3.18 18.14
C ARG A 294 9.70 1.79 17.82
N GLY A 295 10.55 0.82 17.52
CA GLY A 295 10.18 -0.60 17.47
C GLY A 295 10.05 -1.23 18.85
N ILE A 296 9.40 -2.39 18.91
CA ILE A 296 9.29 -3.19 20.15
C ILE A 296 10.58 -3.96 20.46
N TRP A 297 11.48 -4.09 19.50
CA TRP A 297 12.76 -4.76 19.67
C TRP A 297 13.86 -3.75 19.98
N PRO A 298 14.68 -3.95 21.02
CA PRO A 298 15.73 -2.99 21.41
C PRO A 298 16.82 -2.77 20.35
N GLU A 299 16.98 -3.75 19.46
CA GLU A 299 17.98 -3.73 18.40
C GLU A 299 17.43 -3.12 17.08
N ASP A 300 16.19 -2.65 17.05
CA ASP A 300 15.65 -1.95 15.89
C ASP A 300 16.51 -0.71 15.61
N THR A 301 17.15 -0.70 14.46
CA THR A 301 17.93 0.43 13.99
C THR A 301 17.05 1.34 13.16
N GLU A 302 17.31 2.63 13.23
CA GLU A 302 16.56 3.69 12.55
C GLU A 302 16.48 3.51 11.03
N ASP A 303 17.33 2.65 10.46
CA ASP A 303 17.44 2.46 9.01
C ASP A 303 16.53 1.34 8.43
N VAL A 304 15.80 0.59 9.26
CA VAL A 304 15.07 -0.61 8.83
C VAL A 304 13.58 -0.34 8.60
N VAL A 305 12.97 0.52 9.44
CA VAL A 305 11.55 0.87 9.37
C VAL A 305 11.41 2.36 9.54
N SER A 306 10.73 3.03 8.63
CA SER A 306 10.52 4.48 8.66
C SER A 306 9.10 4.80 8.20
N TYR A 307 8.12 4.48 9.03
CA TYR A 307 6.72 4.78 8.73
C TYR A 307 6.50 6.27 8.46
N GLY A 308 5.72 6.57 7.42
CA GLY A 308 5.08 7.86 7.26
C GLY A 308 3.59 7.78 7.61
N LEU A 309 2.83 8.81 7.31
CA LEU A 309 1.38 8.75 7.46
C LEU A 309 0.78 7.93 6.29
N GLY A 310 0.50 6.67 6.57
CA GLY A 310 0.01 5.70 5.59
C GLY A 310 1.09 4.95 4.80
N TRP A 311 2.35 5.31 4.92
CA TRP A 311 3.47 4.69 4.21
C TRP A 311 4.19 3.65 5.09
N ASP A 312 4.66 2.55 4.48
CA ASP A 312 5.46 1.53 5.16
C ASP A 312 6.92 1.96 5.30
N SER A 313 7.43 2.73 4.35
CA SER A 313 8.74 3.37 4.44
C SER A 313 8.76 4.70 3.69
N VAL A 314 9.39 5.69 4.30
CA VAL A 314 9.70 6.99 3.68
C VAL A 314 11.19 7.13 3.31
N HIS A 315 11.96 6.05 3.53
CA HIS A 315 13.38 5.92 3.16
C HIS A 315 13.57 4.59 2.39
N TRP A 316 12.86 4.44 1.27
CA TRP A 316 12.83 3.17 0.55
C TRP A 316 14.15 2.86 -0.17
N TYR A 317 14.68 1.63 0.06
CA TYR A 317 15.84 1.11 -0.66
C TYR A 317 15.51 0.81 -2.13
N PRO A 318 16.42 1.08 -3.11
CA PRO A 318 17.79 1.59 -2.94
C PRO A 318 17.90 3.12 -2.99
N PHE A 319 16.80 3.84 -3.19
CA PHE A 319 16.77 5.27 -3.47
C PHE A 319 17.39 6.10 -2.33
N ALA A 320 17.08 5.76 -1.08
CA ALA A 320 17.60 6.45 0.09
C ALA A 320 19.14 6.51 0.13
N TYR A 321 19.84 5.45 -0.31
CA TYR A 321 21.28 5.43 -0.37
C TYR A 321 21.87 6.33 -1.48
N SER A 322 21.02 6.75 -2.41
CA SER A 322 21.38 7.73 -3.45
C SER A 322 20.96 9.15 -3.11
N GLY A 323 20.42 9.36 -1.89
CA GLY A 323 19.92 10.66 -1.44
C GLY A 323 18.58 11.05 -2.08
N ILE A 324 17.87 10.08 -2.66
CA ILE A 324 16.56 10.25 -3.29
C ILE A 324 15.49 9.81 -2.29
N GLN A 325 14.56 10.70 -1.95
CA GLN A 325 13.41 10.32 -1.15
C GLN A 325 12.44 9.51 -2.01
N ALA A 326 12.26 8.25 -1.65
CA ALA A 326 11.22 7.38 -2.21
C ALA A 326 10.38 6.83 -1.05
N VAL A 327 9.07 6.84 -1.24
CA VAL A 327 8.13 6.27 -0.27
C VAL A 327 7.47 5.05 -0.87
N THR A 328 7.16 4.05 -0.04
CA THR A 328 6.51 2.82 -0.49
C THR A 328 5.37 2.40 0.41
N LYS A 329 4.40 1.74 -0.21
CA LYS A 329 3.34 1.02 0.47
C LYS A 329 3.09 -0.32 -0.20
N GLY A 330 3.29 -1.39 0.57
CA GLY A 330 2.85 -2.72 0.20
C GLY A 330 1.41 -2.98 0.60
N GLY A 331 0.73 -3.83 -0.16
CA GLY A 331 -0.62 -4.26 0.14
C GLY A 331 -0.83 -5.74 -0.11
N ASP A 332 -1.34 -6.42 0.90
CA ASP A 332 -1.66 -7.84 0.82
C ASP A 332 -3.10 -8.06 1.29
N THR A 333 -3.89 -8.75 0.47
CA THR A 333 -5.11 -9.44 0.88
C THR A 333 -4.81 -10.93 0.97
N ILE A 334 -5.82 -11.79 1.01
CA ILE A 334 -5.60 -13.24 0.91
C ILE A 334 -5.18 -13.62 -0.52
N LEU A 335 -5.71 -12.91 -1.53
CA LEU A 335 -5.63 -13.32 -2.93
C LEU A 335 -4.95 -12.30 -3.86
N TYR A 336 -4.92 -11.03 -3.48
CA TYR A 336 -4.33 -9.95 -4.26
C TYR A 336 -3.18 -9.30 -3.50
N HIS A 337 -2.23 -8.78 -4.25
CA HIS A 337 -1.05 -8.12 -3.71
C HIS A 337 -0.71 -6.89 -4.55
N ALA A 338 -0.24 -5.83 -3.88
CA ALA A 338 0.08 -4.55 -4.51
C ALA A 338 1.41 -4.00 -3.99
N GLY A 339 2.10 -3.23 -4.82
CA GLY A 339 3.22 -2.40 -4.43
C GLY A 339 3.09 -1.04 -5.12
N LEU A 340 3.16 0.02 -4.34
CA LEU A 340 3.19 1.40 -4.80
C LEU A 340 4.48 2.04 -4.31
N VAL A 341 5.24 2.64 -5.23
CA VAL A 341 6.46 3.40 -4.93
C VAL A 341 6.35 4.77 -5.58
N VAL A 342 6.62 5.83 -4.81
CA VAL A 342 6.49 7.22 -5.25
C VAL A 342 7.80 7.97 -4.99
N ILE A 343 8.26 8.76 -5.95
CA ILE A 343 9.46 9.61 -5.86
C ILE A 343 9.04 11.05 -6.20
N PRO A 344 8.63 11.85 -5.21
CA PRO A 344 8.05 13.18 -5.45
C PRO A 344 9.00 14.15 -6.15
N GLU A 345 10.29 14.14 -5.81
CA GLU A 345 11.27 15.08 -6.39
C GLU A 345 11.52 14.89 -7.89
N TYR A 346 11.05 13.77 -8.46
CA TYR A 346 11.14 13.45 -9.88
C TYR A 346 9.77 13.29 -10.55
N ASP A 347 8.69 13.68 -9.85
CA ASP A 347 7.32 13.53 -10.33
C ASP A 347 7.05 12.13 -10.89
N MET A 348 7.40 11.09 -10.13
CA MET A 348 7.28 9.70 -10.55
C MET A 348 6.54 8.82 -9.53
N ALA A 349 5.70 7.93 -10.04
CA ALA A 349 5.10 6.86 -9.26
C ALA A 349 4.98 5.59 -10.09
N ALA A 350 5.28 4.44 -9.49
CA ALA A 350 5.10 3.13 -10.11
C ALA A 350 4.23 2.23 -9.24
N ALA A 351 3.30 1.55 -9.88
CA ALA A 351 2.42 0.58 -9.25
C ALA A 351 2.53 -0.79 -9.93
N VAL A 352 2.53 -1.83 -9.11
CA VAL A 352 2.52 -3.22 -9.57
C VAL A 352 1.47 -3.98 -8.76
N LEU A 353 0.55 -4.62 -9.45
CA LEU A 353 -0.55 -5.39 -8.89
C LEU A 353 -0.45 -6.85 -9.31
N SER A 354 -0.79 -7.77 -8.43
CA SER A 354 -0.77 -9.20 -8.77
C SER A 354 -1.94 -9.99 -8.16
N SER A 355 -2.36 -11.03 -8.87
CA SER A 355 -3.23 -12.06 -8.31
C SER A 355 -2.38 -13.26 -7.88
N GLY A 356 -2.35 -13.51 -6.57
CA GLY A 356 -1.34 -14.36 -5.94
C GLY A 356 0.04 -13.68 -5.90
N GLY A 357 0.96 -14.26 -5.18
CA GLY A 357 2.29 -13.68 -4.97
C GLY A 357 2.47 -13.08 -3.59
N VAL A 358 3.22 -11.99 -3.51
CA VAL A 358 3.41 -11.18 -2.29
C VAL A 358 3.77 -9.75 -2.67
N SER A 359 3.36 -8.76 -1.89
CA SER A 359 3.58 -7.33 -2.13
C SER A 359 5.05 -6.94 -2.29
N THR A 360 5.95 -7.56 -1.53
CA THR A 360 7.39 -7.25 -1.60
C THR A 360 7.97 -7.40 -3.00
N TYR A 361 7.57 -8.43 -3.77
CA TYR A 361 8.03 -8.57 -5.15
C TYR A 361 7.43 -7.51 -6.07
N ASN A 362 6.22 -7.05 -5.79
CA ASN A 362 5.58 -5.96 -6.52
C ASN A 362 6.29 -4.63 -6.26
N GLU A 363 6.63 -4.33 -5.01
CA GLU A 363 7.41 -3.14 -4.64
C GLU A 363 8.81 -3.15 -5.27
N MET A 364 9.47 -4.32 -5.29
CA MET A 364 10.76 -4.48 -5.96
C MET A 364 10.65 -4.27 -7.48
N ALA A 365 9.60 -4.76 -8.12
CA ALA A 365 9.37 -4.56 -9.55
C ALA A 365 9.07 -3.08 -9.86
N ALA A 366 8.24 -2.40 -9.07
CA ALA A 366 7.98 -0.97 -9.16
C ALA A 366 9.28 -0.16 -9.02
N SER A 367 10.13 -0.54 -8.06
CA SER A 367 11.44 0.10 -7.86
C SER A 367 12.35 -0.04 -9.07
N GLN A 368 12.40 -1.23 -9.72
CA GLN A 368 13.21 -1.42 -10.93
C GLN A 368 12.72 -0.57 -12.12
N MET A 369 11.40 -0.37 -12.24
CA MET A 369 10.84 0.52 -13.26
C MET A 369 11.27 1.98 -13.03
N LEU A 370 11.18 2.46 -11.78
CA LEU A 370 11.59 3.80 -11.40
C LEU A 370 13.09 4.02 -11.58
N ILE A 371 13.94 3.04 -11.24
CA ILE A 371 15.38 3.10 -11.47
C ILE A 371 15.68 3.23 -12.97
N ALA A 372 14.99 2.48 -13.82
CA ALA A 372 15.16 2.57 -15.27
C ALA A 372 14.72 3.93 -15.81
N ALA A 373 13.60 4.46 -15.35
CA ALA A 373 13.10 5.78 -15.73
C ALA A 373 14.05 6.91 -15.30
N LEU A 374 14.58 6.84 -14.08
CA LEU A 374 15.60 7.77 -13.58
C LEU A 374 16.88 7.70 -14.41
N ALA A 375 17.30 6.50 -14.82
CA ALA A 375 18.48 6.31 -15.67
C ALA A 375 18.31 6.96 -17.05
N GLU A 376 17.12 6.95 -17.64
CA GLU A 376 16.81 7.69 -18.89
C GLU A 376 16.94 9.21 -18.71
N GLN A 377 16.73 9.73 -17.50
CA GLN A 377 16.98 11.13 -17.15
C GLN A 377 18.44 11.41 -16.74
N GLY A 378 19.30 10.38 -16.77
CA GLY A 378 20.71 10.50 -16.39
C GLY A 378 20.96 10.47 -14.88
N VAL A 379 19.97 10.07 -14.09
CA VAL A 379 20.07 9.91 -12.63
C VAL A 379 20.48 8.47 -12.31
N ALA A 380 21.58 8.29 -11.60
CA ALA A 380 22.06 6.98 -11.19
C ALA A 380 21.62 6.65 -9.77
N VAL A 381 21.05 5.46 -9.59
CA VAL A 381 20.69 4.92 -8.28
C VAL A 381 21.70 3.85 -7.88
N ASP A 382 22.28 3.98 -6.70
CA ASP A 382 23.20 2.95 -6.15
C ASP A 382 22.40 1.74 -5.66
N GLN A 383 22.53 0.64 -6.38
CA GLN A 383 21.89 -0.64 -6.06
C GLN A 383 22.85 -1.61 -5.33
N THR A 384 23.98 -1.10 -4.82
CA THR A 384 24.92 -1.95 -4.09
C THR A 384 24.26 -2.52 -2.85
N PRO A 385 24.28 -3.86 -2.65
CA PRO A 385 23.74 -4.43 -1.43
C PRO A 385 24.50 -3.91 -0.20
N HIS A 386 23.82 -3.25 0.69
CA HIS A 386 24.37 -2.87 1.99
C HIS A 386 24.10 -3.99 2.99
N THR A 387 25.13 -4.41 3.71
CA THR A 387 24.93 -5.31 4.86
C THR A 387 24.34 -4.47 5.99
N LEU A 388 23.15 -4.85 6.45
CA LEU A 388 22.63 -4.32 7.70
C LEU A 388 23.66 -4.55 8.81
N PRO A 389 23.94 -3.56 9.66
CA PRO A 389 24.90 -3.69 10.75
C PRO A 389 24.58 -4.78 11.77
#